data_8733fe5dad114de3904ea314d1b09bc1
#
_entry.id   8733fe5dad114de3904ea314d1b09bc1
#
_cell.length_a   1.000
_cell.length_b   1.000
_cell.length_c   1.000
_cell.angle_alpha   90.00
_cell.angle_beta   90.00
_cell.angle_gamma   90.00
#
_symmetry.space_group_name_H-M   'P 1'
#
loop_
_entity.id
_entity.type
_entity.pdbx_description
1 polymer ?
#
loop_
_entity_poly.entity_id
_entity_poly.type
_entity_poly.pdbx_seq_one_letter_code
_entity_poly.pdbx_strand_id
1 'polypeptide(L)'
;MDSENENSYILHYGLRNPWKFDVGPNEELWIADVGQNCWEEINLVNLVNKSNLGWSEKEGFSDFSEGGSCEGGVVSENNEYTDPVFVYGHNNGNCSITGGFWIENTIISDHGGYLFGDFCSGSLWILSNDVNHTWKETYLGNVGGLIVGFGQGANGELLVFFWTGEIIQITQSAAADSNIV
;
A
#
# COMPACT_ATOMS: atom_id res chain seq x y z
N MET A 1 -29.49 11.84 20.70
CA MET A 1 -28.70 11.49 19.49
C MET A 1 -29.21 10.13 19.08
N ASP A 2 -29.89 10.06 17.94
CA ASP A 2 -30.52 8.82 17.50
C ASP A 2 -29.46 7.79 17.12
N SER A 3 -29.57 6.60 17.69
CA SER A 3 -28.67 5.45 17.43
C SER A 3 -28.63 5.00 15.97
N GLU A 4 -29.51 5.49 15.13
CA GLU A 4 -29.53 5.25 13.68
C GLU A 4 -28.50 6.10 12.92
N ASN A 5 -27.90 7.12 13.55
CA ASN A 5 -27.01 8.07 12.88
C ASN A 5 -25.51 7.81 13.12
N GLU A 6 -25.14 6.98 14.10
CA GLU A 6 -23.71 6.72 14.39
C GLU A 6 -23.00 5.97 13.24
N ASN A 7 -23.73 5.13 12.52
CA ASN A 7 -23.19 4.41 11.36
C ASN A 7 -23.11 5.26 10.06
N SER A 8 -23.66 6.46 10.05
CA SER A 8 -23.70 7.31 8.84
C SER A 8 -22.36 7.98 8.52
N TYR A 9 -21.46 8.05 9.50
CA TYR A 9 -20.11 8.64 9.33
C TYR A 9 -19.04 7.62 9.00
N ILE A 10 -19.33 6.32 9.14
CA ILE A 10 -18.38 5.27 8.80
C ILE A 10 -18.47 5.02 7.30
N LEU A 11 -17.41 5.37 6.57
CA LEU A 11 -17.31 5.14 5.14
C LEU A 11 -16.93 3.69 4.84
N HIS A 12 -15.85 3.20 5.47
CA HIS A 12 -15.38 1.81 5.35
C HIS A 12 -15.04 1.26 6.72
N TYR A 13 -14.95 -0.06 6.84
CA TYR A 13 -14.59 -0.75 8.08
C TYR A 13 -13.90 -2.09 7.77
N GLY A 14 -13.42 -2.77 8.80
CA GLY A 14 -12.71 -4.03 8.63
C GLY A 14 -11.24 -3.85 8.22
N LEU A 15 -10.63 -2.74 8.59
CA LEU A 15 -9.19 -2.50 8.55
C LEU A 15 -8.56 -2.85 9.91
N ARG A 16 -7.31 -3.32 9.90
CA ARG A 16 -6.58 -3.63 11.12
C ARG A 16 -5.79 -2.43 11.67
N ASN A 17 -4.90 -1.91 10.87
CA ASN A 17 -4.04 -0.79 11.21
C ASN A 17 -3.70 0.04 9.96
N PRO A 18 -4.68 0.79 9.45
CA PRO A 18 -4.48 1.61 8.27
C PRO A 18 -3.45 2.71 8.56
N TRP A 19 -2.21 2.45 8.19
CA TRP A 19 -1.08 3.33 8.50
C TRP A 19 -1.14 4.63 7.73
N LYS A 20 -1.46 4.54 6.45
CA LYS A 20 -1.59 5.69 5.57
C LYS A 20 -2.59 5.43 4.46
N PHE A 21 -3.23 6.50 4.02
CA PHE A 21 -4.11 6.48 2.85
C PHE A 21 -3.85 7.69 1.96
N ASP A 22 -4.31 7.59 0.72
CA ASP A 22 -4.32 8.69 -0.25
C ASP A 22 -5.52 8.56 -1.18
N VAL A 23 -5.91 9.66 -1.82
CA VAL A 23 -6.98 9.67 -2.81
C VAL A 23 -6.36 9.65 -4.20
N GLY A 24 -6.70 8.63 -4.97
CA GLY A 24 -6.23 8.47 -6.34
C GLY A 24 -7.00 9.31 -7.37
N PRO A 25 -6.62 9.24 -8.64
CA PRO A 25 -7.11 10.13 -9.69
C PRO A 25 -8.61 9.95 -10.03
N ASN A 26 -9.20 8.79 -9.71
CA ASN A 26 -10.60 8.48 -10.01
C ASN A 26 -11.50 8.56 -8.77
N GLU A 27 -11.11 9.37 -7.79
CA GLU A 27 -11.82 9.50 -6.50
C GLU A 27 -11.91 8.17 -5.72
N GLU A 28 -10.92 7.30 -5.90
CA GLU A 28 -10.75 6.10 -5.10
C GLU A 28 -9.78 6.33 -3.95
N LEU A 29 -9.98 5.59 -2.86
CA LEU A 29 -9.15 5.63 -1.66
C LEU A 29 -8.18 4.45 -1.66
N TRP A 30 -6.89 4.77 -1.64
CA TRP A 30 -5.78 3.83 -1.50
C TRP A 30 -5.38 3.75 -0.04
N ILE A 31 -5.40 2.56 0.54
CA ILE A 31 -5.13 2.37 1.97
C ILE A 31 -4.05 1.32 2.13
N ALA A 32 -2.95 1.69 2.78
CA ALA A 32 -1.93 0.76 3.25
C ALA A 32 -2.33 0.28 4.65
N ASP A 33 -2.67 -0.98 4.77
CA ASP A 33 -3.12 -1.61 6.02
C ASP A 33 -2.11 -2.64 6.50
N VAL A 34 -1.59 -2.41 7.71
CA VAL A 34 -0.58 -3.28 8.31
C VAL A 34 -1.22 -4.54 8.85
N GLY A 35 -0.76 -5.68 8.38
CA GLY A 35 -1.22 -6.99 8.80
C GLY A 35 -0.81 -7.40 10.21
N GLN A 36 -1.34 -8.53 10.67
CA GLN A 36 -1.05 -9.04 12.02
C GLN A 36 0.08 -10.06 12.02
N ASN A 37 0.01 -11.03 11.12
CA ASN A 37 0.89 -12.20 11.15
C ASN A 37 1.66 -12.40 9.85
N CYS A 38 0.98 -12.28 8.71
CA CYS A 38 1.45 -12.83 7.45
C CYS A 38 1.52 -11.84 6.31
N TRP A 39 0.52 -10.96 6.20
CA TRP A 39 0.28 -10.21 4.98
C TRP A 39 0.11 -8.72 5.24
N GLU A 40 0.87 -7.94 4.53
CA GLU A 40 0.66 -6.51 4.39
C GLU A 40 -0.25 -6.25 3.20
N GLU A 41 -1.13 -5.25 3.29
CA GLU A 41 -2.20 -5.03 2.33
C GLU A 41 -2.19 -3.63 1.73
N ILE A 42 -2.56 -3.56 0.44
CA ILE A 42 -3.03 -2.34 -0.18
C ILE A 42 -4.49 -2.55 -0.59
N ASN A 43 -5.35 -1.76 0.02
CA ASN A 43 -6.77 -1.76 -0.26
C ASN A 43 -7.13 -0.59 -1.18
N LEU A 44 -8.06 -0.83 -2.11
CA LEU A 44 -8.58 0.16 -3.03
C LEU A 44 -10.10 0.16 -2.97
N VAL A 45 -10.67 1.27 -2.52
CA VAL A 45 -12.12 1.42 -2.37
C VAL A 45 -12.58 2.77 -2.90
N ASN A 46 -13.84 2.85 -3.32
CA ASN A 46 -14.42 4.13 -3.76
C ASN A 46 -14.93 4.94 -2.56
N LEU A 47 -15.03 6.25 -2.73
CA LEU A 47 -15.50 7.17 -1.67
C LEU A 47 -17.02 7.21 -1.50
N VAL A 48 -17.80 6.40 -2.23
CA VAL A 48 -19.25 6.47 -2.24
C VAL A 48 -19.90 5.28 -1.54
N ASN A 49 -19.44 4.07 -1.84
CA ASN A 49 -20.04 2.84 -1.35
C ASN A 49 -19.28 2.29 -0.15
N LYS A 50 -20.03 1.98 0.90
CA LYS A 50 -19.48 1.39 2.11
C LYS A 50 -18.95 -0.02 1.83
N SER A 51 -17.71 -0.30 2.27
CA SER A 51 -17.07 -1.61 2.14
C SER A 51 -16.66 -2.17 3.50
N ASN A 52 -16.69 -3.50 3.62
CA ASN A 52 -16.08 -4.25 4.70
C ASN A 52 -14.81 -4.92 4.17
N LEU A 53 -13.65 -4.58 4.72
CA LEU A 53 -12.34 -5.02 4.26
C LEU A 53 -11.84 -6.30 4.96
N GLY A 54 -12.67 -6.88 5.83
CA GLY A 54 -12.54 -8.26 6.32
C GLY A 54 -11.88 -8.43 7.67
N TRP A 55 -11.10 -7.49 8.16
CA TRP A 55 -10.49 -7.64 9.49
C TRP A 55 -11.58 -7.65 10.60
N SER A 56 -11.54 -8.57 11.54
CA SER A 56 -10.48 -9.52 11.94
C SER A 56 -10.72 -10.96 11.44
N GLU A 57 -11.53 -11.17 10.43
CA GLU A 57 -11.79 -12.51 9.89
C GLU A 57 -10.88 -12.86 8.72
N LYS A 58 -10.32 -11.83 8.07
CA LYS A 58 -9.36 -11.96 6.96
C LYS A 58 -8.06 -11.21 7.23
N GLU A 59 -6.96 -11.73 6.68
CA GLU A 59 -5.68 -11.05 6.51
C GLU A 59 -5.16 -11.39 5.11
N GLY A 60 -4.98 -10.38 4.27
CA GLY A 60 -4.75 -10.58 2.86
C GLY A 60 -5.93 -11.26 2.17
N PHE A 61 -5.64 -12.20 1.31
CA PHE A 61 -6.65 -13.02 0.63
C PHE A 61 -7.11 -14.22 1.45
N SER A 62 -6.57 -14.43 2.65
CA SER A 62 -6.77 -15.63 3.46
C SER A 62 -7.62 -15.36 4.68
N ASP A 63 -8.27 -16.41 5.20
CA ASP A 63 -8.91 -16.35 6.50
C ASP A 63 -7.84 -16.16 7.59
N PHE A 64 -8.10 -15.22 8.49
CA PHE A 64 -7.21 -14.95 9.61
C PHE A 64 -7.40 -15.99 10.73
N SER A 65 -6.29 -16.48 11.26
CA SER A 65 -6.28 -17.22 12.52
C SER A 65 -5.08 -16.80 13.36
N GLU A 66 -5.32 -16.42 14.60
CA GLU A 66 -4.25 -16.01 15.52
C GLU A 66 -3.21 -17.14 15.70
N GLY A 67 -1.95 -16.84 15.40
CA GLY A 67 -0.86 -17.83 15.40
C GLY A 67 -0.93 -18.87 14.27
N GLY A 68 -1.76 -18.62 13.27
CA GLY A 68 -1.86 -19.47 12.08
C GLY A 68 -0.61 -19.46 11.21
N SER A 69 -0.46 -20.50 10.39
CA SER A 69 0.62 -20.57 9.40
C SER A 69 0.33 -19.62 8.24
N CYS A 70 1.35 -18.90 7.78
CA CYS A 70 1.29 -18.09 6.56
C CYS A 70 1.36 -18.94 5.28
N GLU A 71 1.58 -20.25 5.42
CA GLU A 71 1.62 -21.18 4.30
C GLU A 71 0.24 -21.84 4.11
N GLY A 72 -0.26 -21.79 2.91
CA GLY A 72 -1.48 -22.52 2.53
C GLY A 72 -2.79 -21.92 3.05
N GLY A 73 -2.82 -20.63 3.30
CA GLY A 73 -4.07 -19.92 3.61
C GLY A 73 -5.11 -20.22 2.54
N VAL A 74 -6.27 -20.69 2.97
CA VAL A 74 -7.40 -20.90 2.07
C VAL A 74 -7.87 -19.54 1.60
N VAL A 75 -7.84 -19.30 0.30
CA VAL A 75 -8.50 -18.12 -0.28
C VAL A 75 -9.98 -18.24 0.12
N SER A 76 -10.45 -17.32 0.93
CA SER A 76 -11.84 -17.33 1.35
C SER A 76 -12.73 -17.04 0.15
N GLU A 77 -13.65 -17.95 -0.14
CA GLU A 77 -14.70 -17.71 -1.16
C GLU A 77 -15.83 -16.80 -0.64
N ASN A 78 -15.64 -16.19 0.53
CA ASN A 78 -16.65 -15.32 1.11
C ASN A 78 -16.70 -13.98 0.41
N ASN A 79 -17.70 -13.79 -0.43
CA ASN A 79 -17.95 -12.55 -1.18
C ASN A 79 -18.52 -11.41 -0.32
N GLU A 80 -18.56 -11.53 1.00
CA GLU A 80 -19.05 -10.49 1.91
C GLU A 80 -18.01 -9.39 2.17
N TYR A 81 -16.73 -9.69 1.85
CA TYR A 81 -15.62 -8.77 2.06
C TYR A 81 -15.09 -8.22 0.73
N THR A 82 -14.52 -7.04 0.80
CA THR A 82 -13.76 -6.45 -0.29
C THR A 82 -12.31 -6.83 -0.13
N ASP A 83 -11.80 -7.64 -1.04
CA ASP A 83 -10.40 -8.07 -1.03
C ASP A 83 -9.44 -6.92 -1.33
N PRO A 84 -8.21 -6.94 -0.77
CA PRO A 84 -7.16 -6.01 -1.15
C PRO A 84 -6.77 -6.17 -2.63
N VAL A 85 -6.27 -5.10 -3.23
CA VAL A 85 -5.75 -5.15 -4.63
C VAL A 85 -4.34 -5.70 -4.70
N PHE A 86 -3.62 -5.69 -3.58
CA PHE A 86 -2.26 -6.21 -3.49
C PHE A 86 -1.93 -6.62 -2.06
N VAL A 87 -1.18 -7.72 -1.94
CA VAL A 87 -0.63 -8.19 -0.66
C VAL A 87 0.82 -8.62 -0.83
N TYR A 88 1.62 -8.50 0.24
CA TYR A 88 2.94 -9.11 0.31
C TYR A 88 3.21 -9.67 1.71
N GLY A 89 4.09 -10.67 1.78
CA GLY A 89 4.39 -11.39 3.02
C GLY A 89 5.60 -10.84 3.77
N HIS A 90 5.74 -11.29 5.01
CA HIS A 90 6.87 -10.99 5.91
C HIS A 90 8.13 -11.77 5.54
N ASN A 91 8.50 -11.78 4.27
CA ASN A 91 9.73 -12.38 3.76
C ASN A 91 10.75 -11.30 3.35
N ASN A 92 11.97 -11.70 3.04
CA ASN A 92 13.04 -10.80 2.59
C ASN A 92 13.29 -9.58 3.50
N GLY A 93 12.96 -9.70 4.80
CA GLY A 93 13.10 -8.64 5.77
C GLY A 93 11.92 -7.68 5.85
N ASN A 94 10.87 -7.91 5.08
CA ASN A 94 9.62 -7.15 5.17
C ASN A 94 8.85 -7.46 6.46
N CYS A 95 8.15 -6.48 7.01
CA CYS A 95 7.38 -6.67 8.24
C CYS A 95 6.18 -5.74 8.42
N SER A 96 6.14 -4.61 7.74
CA SER A 96 5.09 -3.61 7.94
C SER A 96 5.05 -2.63 6.80
N ILE A 97 3.92 -2.57 6.12
CA ILE A 97 3.72 -1.62 5.04
C ILE A 97 3.74 -0.19 5.59
N THR A 98 4.58 0.63 4.97
CA THR A 98 4.48 2.08 5.11
C THR A 98 3.91 2.62 3.80
N GLY A 99 2.67 3.04 3.84
CA GLY A 99 2.00 3.59 2.68
C GLY A 99 2.61 4.91 2.28
N GLY A 100 2.41 5.22 1.05
CA GLY A 100 2.85 6.42 0.38
C GLY A 100 1.67 7.24 -0.11
N PHE A 101 1.63 7.43 -1.38
CA PHE A 101 0.61 8.22 -2.06
C PHE A 101 0.59 7.87 -3.56
N TRP A 102 -0.49 8.26 -4.19
CA TRP A 102 -0.58 8.18 -5.65
C TRP A 102 0.38 9.17 -6.29
N ILE A 103 1.16 8.69 -7.25
CA ILE A 103 2.00 9.54 -8.10
C ILE A 103 1.44 9.51 -9.52
N GLU A 104 1.15 10.67 -10.06
CA GLU A 104 0.81 10.81 -11.46
C GLU A 104 2.07 10.64 -12.32
N ASN A 105 1.88 10.51 -13.63
CA ASN A 105 2.93 10.39 -14.61
C ASN A 105 4.17 11.23 -14.26
N THR A 106 5.20 10.55 -13.73
CA THR A 106 6.41 11.17 -13.19
C THR A 106 7.65 10.48 -13.75
N ILE A 107 8.81 11.00 -13.37
CA ILE A 107 10.13 10.40 -13.60
C ILE A 107 10.25 8.93 -13.14
N ILE A 108 9.36 8.43 -12.28
CA ILE A 108 9.45 7.08 -11.71
C ILE A 108 8.53 6.09 -12.43
N SER A 109 7.39 6.56 -12.91
CA SER A 109 6.41 5.72 -13.64
C SER A 109 5.74 6.51 -14.75
N ASP A 110 5.77 5.98 -15.97
CA ASP A 110 5.12 6.60 -17.15
C ASP A 110 3.59 6.60 -17.07
N HIS A 111 3.01 5.81 -16.16
CA HIS A 111 1.56 5.58 -16.04
C HIS A 111 0.96 5.99 -14.71
N GLY A 112 1.77 6.56 -13.81
CA GLY A 112 1.35 6.77 -12.44
C GLY A 112 1.26 5.45 -11.65
N GLY A 113 0.90 5.55 -10.38
CA GLY A 113 0.72 4.40 -9.50
C GLY A 113 0.79 4.77 -8.03
N TYR A 114 0.50 3.82 -7.17
CA TYR A 114 0.60 3.99 -5.73
C TYR A 114 2.01 3.63 -5.26
N LEU A 115 2.75 4.66 -4.81
CA LEU A 115 4.07 4.49 -4.18
C LEU A 115 3.89 3.97 -2.76
N PHE A 116 4.64 2.95 -2.38
CA PHE A 116 4.67 2.44 -1.01
C PHE A 116 6.04 1.86 -0.66
N GLY A 117 6.26 1.62 0.62
CA GLY A 117 7.47 1.01 1.14
C GLY A 117 7.19 0.11 2.33
N ASP A 118 8.23 -0.56 2.79
CA ASP A 118 8.20 -1.38 4.00
C ASP A 118 9.11 -0.81 5.08
N PHE A 119 8.58 -0.76 6.30
CA PHE A 119 9.29 -0.21 7.46
C PHE A 119 10.58 -0.94 7.76
N CYS A 120 10.54 -2.28 7.78
CA CYS A 120 11.69 -3.09 8.20
C CYS A 120 12.77 -3.20 7.13
N SER A 121 12.35 -3.51 5.91
CA SER A 121 13.29 -3.75 4.83
C SER A 121 13.85 -2.48 4.21
N GLY A 122 13.12 -1.37 4.28
CA GLY A 122 13.47 -0.14 3.55
C GLY A 122 13.28 -0.26 2.04
N SER A 123 12.55 -1.26 1.60
CA SER A 123 12.23 -1.46 0.19
C SER A 123 11.12 -0.52 -0.28
N LEU A 124 11.17 -0.14 -1.55
CA LEU A 124 10.21 0.73 -2.20
C LEU A 124 9.64 0.08 -3.46
N TRP A 125 8.34 0.27 -3.68
CA TRP A 125 7.63 -0.21 -4.86
C TRP A 125 6.61 0.82 -5.36
N ILE A 126 6.22 0.67 -6.62
CA ILE A 126 5.03 1.28 -7.20
C ILE A 126 4.08 0.16 -7.60
N LEU A 127 2.83 0.27 -7.18
CA LEU A 127 1.74 -0.55 -7.66
C LEU A 127 0.98 0.20 -8.74
N SER A 128 0.93 -0.38 -9.94
CA SER A 128 0.24 0.22 -11.09
C SER A 128 -0.56 -0.83 -11.87
N ASN A 129 -1.55 -0.37 -12.62
CA ASN A 129 -2.31 -1.22 -13.53
C ASN A 129 -1.58 -1.39 -14.85
N ASP A 130 -1.61 -2.60 -15.38
CA ASP A 130 -1.27 -2.85 -16.78
C ASP A 130 -2.48 -2.59 -17.72
N VAL A 131 -2.28 -2.78 -19.02
CA VAL A 131 -3.31 -2.60 -20.05
C VAL A 131 -4.50 -3.56 -19.91
N ASN A 132 -4.38 -4.62 -19.13
CA ASN A 132 -5.43 -5.60 -18.83
C ASN A 132 -6.11 -5.33 -17.48
N HIS A 133 -5.84 -4.21 -16.85
CA HIS A 133 -6.30 -3.86 -15.49
C HIS A 133 -5.82 -4.84 -14.41
N THR A 134 -4.65 -5.47 -14.62
CA THR A 134 -4.01 -6.30 -13.61
C THR A 134 -3.03 -5.46 -12.80
N TRP A 135 -3.16 -5.53 -11.48
CA TRP A 135 -2.25 -4.85 -10.57
C TRP A 135 -0.88 -5.52 -10.57
N LYS A 136 0.14 -4.70 -10.71
CA LYS A 136 1.53 -5.17 -10.74
C LYS A 136 2.42 -4.22 -9.95
N GLU A 137 3.21 -4.81 -9.07
CA GLU A 137 4.26 -4.11 -8.37
C GLU A 137 5.52 -3.97 -9.22
N THR A 138 6.13 -2.82 -9.15
CA THR A 138 7.46 -2.56 -9.69
C THR A 138 8.39 -2.17 -8.56
N TYR A 139 9.42 -2.98 -8.33
CA TYR A 139 10.45 -2.68 -7.33
C TYR A 139 11.32 -1.52 -7.78
N LEU A 140 11.44 -0.49 -6.94
CA LEU A 140 12.23 0.71 -7.22
C LEU A 140 13.63 0.66 -6.62
N GLY A 141 13.81 -0.13 -5.57
CA GLY A 141 15.07 -0.23 -4.86
C GLY A 141 14.89 -0.29 -3.35
N ASN A 142 16.02 -0.34 -2.67
CA ASN A 142 16.08 -0.28 -1.22
C ASN A 142 16.81 1.00 -0.81
N VAL A 143 16.16 1.81 0.02
CA VAL A 143 16.72 3.09 0.47
C VAL A 143 17.45 2.98 1.80
N GLY A 144 17.40 1.78 2.39
CA GLY A 144 17.95 1.52 3.72
C GLY A 144 17.13 2.19 4.83
N GLY A 145 17.26 1.68 6.05
CA GLY A 145 16.61 2.27 7.22
C GLY A 145 15.14 1.93 7.36
N LEU A 146 14.55 2.43 8.45
CA LEU A 146 13.18 2.20 8.85
C LEU A 146 12.29 3.31 8.31
N ILE A 147 11.57 3.03 7.22
CA ILE A 147 10.68 4.00 6.58
C ILE A 147 9.45 4.23 7.44
N VAL A 148 9.20 5.46 7.87
CA VAL A 148 8.03 5.82 8.68
C VAL A 148 6.98 6.63 7.93
N GLY A 149 7.30 7.12 6.74
CA GLY A 149 6.36 7.90 5.96
C GLY A 149 6.93 8.46 4.67
N PHE A 150 6.04 9.10 3.93
CA PHE A 150 6.34 9.74 2.66
C PHE A 150 5.75 11.13 2.61
N GLY A 151 6.31 11.97 1.77
CA GLY A 151 5.82 13.30 1.48
C GLY A 151 6.06 13.70 0.02
N GLN A 152 5.32 14.69 -0.42
CA GLN A 152 5.51 15.28 -1.73
C GLN A 152 5.80 16.78 -1.57
N GLY A 153 6.85 17.24 -2.23
CA GLY A 153 7.20 18.65 -2.31
C GLY A 153 6.31 19.41 -3.30
N ALA A 154 6.41 20.74 -3.28
CA ALA A 154 5.58 21.61 -4.09
C ALA A 154 5.76 21.45 -5.61
N ASN A 155 6.92 20.93 -6.04
CA ASN A 155 7.22 20.70 -7.45
C ASN A 155 7.18 19.19 -7.80
N GLY A 156 6.55 18.36 -6.95
CA GLY A 156 6.44 16.92 -7.16
C GLY A 156 7.63 16.11 -6.64
N GLU A 157 8.52 16.71 -5.85
CA GLU A 157 9.61 15.98 -5.22
C GLU A 157 9.04 14.87 -4.31
N LEU A 158 9.58 13.66 -4.43
CA LEU A 158 9.20 12.54 -3.59
C LEU A 158 10.17 12.42 -2.41
N LEU A 159 9.63 12.46 -1.19
CA LEU A 159 10.39 12.44 0.05
C LEU A 159 10.07 11.17 0.85
N VAL A 160 11.11 10.54 1.43
CA VAL A 160 10.99 9.41 2.35
C VAL A 160 11.51 9.84 3.70
N PHE A 161 10.73 9.56 4.74
CA PHE A 161 11.05 9.85 6.13
C PHE A 161 11.47 8.58 6.86
N PHE A 162 12.54 8.65 7.63
CA PHE A 162 13.06 7.55 8.42
C PHE A 162 12.81 7.74 9.92
N TRP A 163 12.73 6.62 10.63
CA TRP A 163 12.64 6.60 12.10
C TRP A 163 13.76 7.35 12.78
N THR A 164 14.95 7.37 12.19
CA THR A 164 16.14 8.10 12.67
C THR A 164 16.02 9.61 12.55
N GLY A 165 14.97 10.12 11.88
CA GLY A 165 14.74 11.55 11.66
C GLY A 165 15.33 12.08 10.35
N GLU A 166 15.97 11.24 9.57
CA GLU A 166 16.46 11.60 8.24
C GLU A 166 15.32 11.71 7.24
N ILE A 167 15.52 12.58 6.25
CA ILE A 167 14.62 12.75 5.10
C ILE A 167 15.48 12.65 3.86
N ILE A 168 15.11 11.76 2.95
CA ILE A 168 15.74 11.68 1.64
C ILE A 168 14.77 12.07 0.54
N GLN A 169 15.31 12.58 -0.56
CA GLN A 169 14.56 12.78 -1.80
C GLN A 169 14.84 11.63 -2.75
N ILE A 170 13.77 11.02 -3.28
CA ILE A 170 13.88 10.04 -4.35
C ILE A 170 14.09 10.81 -5.66
N THR A 171 15.19 10.54 -6.34
CA THR A 171 15.48 11.07 -7.67
C THR A 171 15.69 9.92 -8.64
N GLN A 172 15.25 10.11 -9.88
CA GLN A 172 15.64 9.18 -10.94
C GLN A 172 17.15 9.36 -11.16
N SER A 173 17.92 8.27 -11.02
CA SER A 173 19.27 8.30 -11.57
C SER A 173 19.14 8.42 -13.09
N ALA A 174 19.77 9.40 -13.68
CA ALA A 174 19.94 9.42 -15.13
C ALA A 174 20.53 8.05 -15.52
N ALA A 175 19.81 7.31 -16.37
CA ALA A 175 20.34 6.09 -16.94
C ALA A 175 21.74 6.47 -17.49
N ALA A 176 22.77 5.77 -17.02
CA ALA A 176 24.09 5.98 -17.54
C ALA A 176 23.98 5.73 -19.05
N ASP A 177 24.20 6.78 -19.82
CA ASP A 177 24.32 6.68 -21.27
C ASP A 177 25.44 5.67 -21.58
N SER A 178 25.05 4.41 -21.75
CA SER A 178 25.92 3.34 -22.22
C SER A 178 26.03 3.43 -23.74
N ASN A 179 26.49 4.57 -24.23
CA ASN A 179 26.96 4.73 -25.61
C ASN A 179 28.07 5.81 -25.64
N ILE A 180 29.25 5.41 -25.16
CA ILE A 180 30.49 6.01 -25.64
C ILE A 180 31.24 4.88 -26.31
N VAL A 181 31.21 4.85 -27.63
CA VAL A 181 32.19 4.19 -28.47
C VAL A 181 33.33 5.16 -28.69
#